data_7805ee5210fd8f3a4b9939694a4d392e
#
_entry.id   7805ee5210fd8f3a4b9939694a4d392e
#
_cell.length_a   1.000
_cell.length_b   1.000
_cell.length_c   1.000
_cell.angle_alpha   90.00
_cell.angle_beta   90.00
_cell.angle_gamma   90.00
#
_symmetry.space_group_name_H-M   'P 1'
#
loop_
_entity.id
_entity.type
_entity.pdbx_description
1 polymer ?
#
loop_
_entity_poly.entity_id
_entity_poly.type
_entity_poly.pdbx_seq_one_letter_code
_entity_poly.pdbx_strand_id
1 'polypeptide(L)'
;MYYELEDLFGDVVGKARRGQELSIKNVARELDIQIDRWMDLERYKWIPDKSIIARIGGFLGLDIGKLLVCAEGGFFPNKPSGQSIAGAQIEMIPLRENPIDQPDSLTMNGYLIVCKHTQCAAFIDPGFECDRIIALVEKHNCSLEKI
;
A
#
# COMPACT_ATOMS: atom_id res chain seq x y z
N MET A 1 10.71 -8.56 -10.40
CA MET A 1 10.91 -8.03 -9.04
C MET A 1 9.53 -7.89 -8.43
N TYR A 2 9.20 -8.68 -7.41
CA TYR A 2 7.92 -8.58 -6.71
C TYR A 2 8.02 -7.37 -5.78
N TYR A 3 7.18 -6.36 -6.02
CA TYR A 3 6.98 -5.32 -5.04
C TYR A 3 5.92 -5.82 -4.06
N GLU A 4 6.28 -5.95 -2.81
CA GLU A 4 5.31 -6.17 -1.76
C GLU A 4 4.57 -4.85 -1.56
N LEU A 5 3.27 -4.88 -1.80
CA LEU A 5 2.38 -3.72 -1.72
C LEU A 5 1.76 -3.63 -0.33
N GLU A 6 2.59 -3.83 0.65
CA GLU A 6 2.20 -3.67 2.03
C GLU A 6 2.47 -2.24 2.45
N ASP A 7 1.58 -1.69 3.25
CA ASP A 7 1.88 -0.47 3.96
C ASP A 7 3.02 -0.74 4.94
N LEU A 8 4.21 -0.31 4.57
CA LEU A 8 5.37 -0.39 5.45
C LEU A 8 5.15 0.49 6.68
N PHE A 9 5.89 0.23 7.75
CA PHE A 9 5.78 0.99 9.00
C PHE A 9 5.83 2.50 8.77
N GLY A 10 6.75 2.99 7.94
CA GLY A 10 6.87 4.40 7.58
C GLY A 10 5.63 4.96 6.87
N ASP A 11 5.00 4.17 5.99
CA ASP A 11 3.75 4.57 5.31
C ASP A 11 2.61 4.74 6.30
N VAL A 12 2.41 3.76 7.17
CA VAL A 12 1.34 3.78 8.18
C VAL A 12 1.47 5.04 9.04
N VAL A 13 2.69 5.30 9.54
CA VAL A 13 2.98 6.46 10.38
C VAL A 13 2.82 7.77 9.60
N GLY A 14 3.36 7.84 8.38
CA GLY A 14 3.26 9.02 7.52
C GLY A 14 1.82 9.33 7.10
N LYS A 15 1.02 8.31 6.75
CA LYS A 15 -0.41 8.45 6.44
C LYS A 15 -1.20 8.95 7.66
N ALA A 16 -0.98 8.36 8.84
CA ALA A 16 -1.65 8.79 10.07
C ALA A 16 -1.31 10.25 10.44
N ARG A 17 -0.04 10.64 10.31
CA ARG A 17 0.38 12.03 10.52
C ARG A 17 -0.31 13.00 9.55
N ARG A 18 -0.26 12.70 8.26
CA ARG A 18 -0.88 13.56 7.22
C ARG A 18 -2.39 13.62 7.36
N GLY A 19 -3.05 12.51 7.68
CA GLY A 19 -4.50 12.46 7.90
C GLY A 19 -4.96 13.30 9.10
N GLN A 20 -4.05 13.59 10.05
CA GLN A 20 -4.29 14.50 11.17
C GLN A 20 -3.75 15.91 10.93
N GLU A 21 -3.33 16.24 9.70
CA GLU A 21 -2.77 17.53 9.29
C GLU A 21 -1.54 17.96 10.11
N LEU A 22 -0.82 17.02 10.69
CA LEU A 22 0.35 17.28 11.52
C LEU A 22 1.60 17.48 10.65
N SER A 23 2.34 18.57 10.87
CA SER A 23 3.64 18.77 10.24
C SER A 23 4.70 17.85 10.87
N ILE A 24 5.72 17.47 10.09
CA ILE A 24 6.88 16.72 10.61
C ILE A 24 7.50 17.45 11.80
N LYS A 25 7.64 18.78 11.74
CA LYS A 25 8.20 19.60 12.82
C LYS A 25 7.40 19.48 14.12
N ASN A 26 6.07 19.45 14.02
CA ASN A 26 5.21 19.35 15.19
C ASN A 26 5.34 17.98 15.85
N VAL A 27 5.25 16.89 15.06
CA VAL A 27 5.35 15.53 15.58
C VAL A 27 6.74 15.24 16.15
N ALA A 28 7.79 15.68 15.47
CA ALA A 28 9.16 15.53 15.93
C ALA A 28 9.38 16.20 17.29
N ARG A 29 8.82 17.42 17.47
CA ARG A 29 8.88 18.15 18.75
C ARG A 29 8.11 17.43 19.86
N GLU A 30 6.87 17.02 19.60
CA GLU A 30 6.01 16.38 20.60
C GLU A 30 6.54 15.02 21.07
N LEU A 31 7.20 14.31 20.16
CA LEU A 31 7.77 12.99 20.45
C LEU A 31 9.27 13.03 20.83
N ASP A 32 9.88 14.22 20.90
CA ASP A 32 11.31 14.38 21.15
C ASP A 32 12.16 13.50 20.20
N ILE A 33 11.85 13.60 18.91
CA ILE A 33 12.56 12.91 17.83
C ILE A 33 13.16 13.98 16.91
N GLN A 34 14.40 13.81 16.49
CA GLN A 34 15.02 14.72 15.53
C GLN A 34 14.26 14.69 14.20
N ILE A 35 14.10 15.87 13.56
CA ILE A 35 13.36 16.01 12.30
C ILE A 35 13.88 15.06 11.22
N ASP A 36 15.23 14.99 11.07
CA ASP A 36 15.86 14.13 10.08
C ASP A 36 15.58 12.63 10.36
N ARG A 37 15.54 12.23 11.63
CA ARG A 37 15.16 10.87 12.03
C ARG A 37 13.70 10.57 11.71
N TRP A 38 12.80 11.54 11.91
CA TRP A 38 11.42 11.37 11.51
C TRP A 38 11.29 11.22 9.98
N MET A 39 12.03 12.03 9.22
CA MET A 39 12.07 11.90 7.76
C MET A 39 12.63 10.54 7.31
N ASP A 40 13.66 10.05 7.98
CA ASP A 40 14.22 8.72 7.72
C ASP A 40 13.20 7.60 8.01
N LEU A 41 12.37 7.78 9.04
CA LEU A 41 11.29 6.85 9.38
C LEU A 41 10.25 6.78 8.24
N GLU A 42 9.75 7.92 7.76
CA GLU A 42 8.77 7.98 6.66
C GLU A 42 9.37 7.54 5.31
N ARG A 43 10.71 7.50 5.18
CA ARG A 43 11.44 7.03 3.99
C ARG A 43 11.99 5.61 4.12
N TYR A 44 11.52 4.85 5.10
CA TYR A 44 11.93 3.45 5.35
C TYR A 44 13.42 3.25 5.67
N LYS A 45 14.13 4.31 6.07
CA LYS A 45 15.56 4.27 6.39
C LYS A 45 15.84 4.02 7.87
N TRP A 46 14.83 4.17 8.70
CA TRP A 46 14.93 3.98 10.14
C TRP A 46 13.64 3.42 10.73
N ILE A 47 13.78 2.31 11.45
CA ILE A 47 12.74 1.75 12.31
C ILE A 47 13.16 2.00 13.75
N PRO A 48 12.37 2.71 14.56
CA PRO A 48 12.69 2.98 15.96
C PRO A 48 12.57 1.73 16.82
N ASP A 49 13.09 1.83 18.06
CA ASP A 49 12.85 0.81 19.06
C ASP A 49 11.38 0.76 19.52
N LYS A 50 11.01 -0.33 20.23
CA LYS A 50 9.64 -0.59 20.67
C LYS A 50 9.05 0.52 21.54
N SER A 51 9.88 1.20 22.34
CA SER A 51 9.44 2.27 23.23
C SER A 51 9.03 3.51 22.44
N ILE A 52 9.82 3.87 21.43
CA ILE A 52 9.52 4.97 20.52
C ILE A 52 8.31 4.64 19.65
N ILE A 53 8.20 3.40 19.14
CA ILE A 53 7.02 2.94 18.38
C ILE A 53 5.75 3.07 19.22
N ALA A 54 5.78 2.68 20.49
CA ALA A 54 4.63 2.80 21.39
C ALA A 54 4.23 4.27 21.60
N ARG A 55 5.21 5.18 21.76
CA ARG A 55 4.95 6.64 21.86
C ARG A 55 4.34 7.20 20.57
N ILE A 56 4.87 6.80 19.41
CA ILE A 56 4.33 7.19 18.09
C ILE A 56 2.88 6.70 17.96
N GLY A 57 2.63 5.43 18.28
CA GLY A 57 1.30 4.83 18.21
C GLY A 57 0.30 5.56 19.11
N GLY A 58 0.68 5.80 20.37
CA GLY A 58 -0.15 6.54 21.33
C GLY A 58 -0.45 7.97 20.88
N PHE A 59 0.54 8.68 20.35
CA PHE A 59 0.39 10.06 19.89
C PHE A 59 -0.50 10.15 18.63
N LEU A 60 -0.35 9.23 17.68
CA LEU A 60 -1.12 9.22 16.43
C LEU A 60 -2.45 8.44 16.54
N GLY A 61 -2.80 7.88 17.69
CA GLY A 61 -4.02 7.10 17.86
C GLY A 61 -4.03 5.76 17.13
N LEU A 62 -2.85 5.18 16.89
CA LEU A 62 -2.69 3.89 16.23
C LEU A 62 -2.69 2.73 17.23
N ASP A 63 -3.13 1.55 16.80
CA ASP A 63 -3.01 0.31 17.58
C ASP A 63 -1.52 -0.07 17.72
N ILE A 64 -0.99 0.07 18.92
CA ILE A 64 0.44 -0.14 19.21
C ILE A 64 0.86 -1.58 18.89
N GLY A 65 0.01 -2.57 19.19
CA GLY A 65 0.31 -3.97 18.92
C GLY A 65 0.48 -4.25 17.44
N LYS A 66 -0.44 -3.75 16.61
CA LYS A 66 -0.37 -3.87 15.15
C LYS A 66 0.81 -3.08 14.58
N LEU A 67 1.07 -1.90 15.13
CA LEU A 67 2.18 -1.05 14.68
C LEU A 67 3.54 -1.71 14.96
N LEU A 68 3.69 -2.39 16.10
CA LEU A 68 4.87 -3.19 16.42
C LEU A 68 5.06 -4.35 15.45
N VAL A 69 4.00 -5.09 15.14
CA VAL A 69 4.04 -6.19 14.15
C VAL A 69 4.43 -5.66 12.77
N CYS A 70 3.89 -4.52 12.36
CA CYS A 70 4.24 -3.85 11.12
C CYS A 70 5.73 -3.47 11.07
N ALA A 71 6.27 -2.90 12.17
CA ALA A 71 7.67 -2.52 12.28
C ALA A 71 8.63 -3.72 12.22
N GLU A 72 8.20 -4.89 12.70
CA GLU A 72 8.95 -6.14 12.66
C GLU A 72 8.84 -6.85 11.28
N GLY A 73 8.09 -6.29 10.32
CA GLY A 73 7.86 -6.91 9.00
C GLY A 73 6.97 -8.15 9.06
N GLY A 74 6.20 -8.32 10.12
CA GLY A 74 5.41 -9.52 10.38
C GLY A 74 3.99 -9.52 9.81
N PHE A 75 3.55 -8.42 9.19
CA PHE A 75 2.19 -8.31 8.66
C PHE A 75 2.19 -8.38 7.15
N PHE A 76 1.95 -9.58 6.61
CA PHE A 76 1.77 -9.79 5.18
C PHE A 76 0.42 -10.45 4.94
N PRO A 77 -0.60 -9.73 4.44
CA PRO A 77 -1.85 -10.36 4.05
C PRO A 77 -1.61 -11.35 2.90
N ASN A 78 -2.33 -12.46 2.92
CA ASN A 78 -2.28 -13.44 1.83
C ASN A 78 -2.71 -12.77 0.53
N LYS A 79 -1.88 -12.86 -0.50
CA LYS A 79 -2.18 -12.28 -1.82
C LYS A 79 -3.46 -12.91 -2.38
N PRO A 80 -4.47 -12.13 -2.73
CA PRO A 80 -5.71 -12.65 -3.32
C PRO A 80 -5.54 -13.10 -4.77
N SER A 81 -4.32 -13.07 -5.31
CA SER A 81 -4.02 -13.41 -6.70
C SER A 81 -4.32 -14.88 -7.01
N GLY A 82 -5.04 -15.12 -8.11
CA GLY A 82 -5.39 -16.46 -8.59
C GLY A 82 -6.54 -17.12 -7.83
N GLN A 83 -7.26 -16.41 -6.98
CA GLN A 83 -8.43 -16.96 -6.31
C GLN A 83 -9.61 -17.03 -7.28
N SER A 84 -10.12 -18.23 -7.45
CA SER A 84 -11.36 -18.48 -8.15
C SER A 84 -12.48 -18.49 -7.13
N ILE A 85 -13.26 -17.43 -7.09
CA ILE A 85 -14.57 -17.42 -6.41
C ILE A 85 -15.56 -18.08 -7.36
N ALA A 86 -16.63 -18.71 -6.82
CA ALA A 86 -17.66 -19.33 -7.65
C ALA A 86 -18.15 -18.38 -8.75
N GLY A 87 -17.88 -18.72 -10.02
CA GLY A 87 -18.28 -17.94 -11.19
C GLY A 87 -17.40 -16.76 -11.57
N ALA A 88 -16.39 -16.39 -10.79
CA ALA A 88 -15.48 -15.29 -11.11
C ALA A 88 -13.99 -15.69 -10.95
N GLN A 89 -13.14 -15.03 -11.71
CA GLN A 89 -11.70 -15.05 -11.54
C GLN A 89 -11.23 -13.66 -11.13
N ILE A 90 -10.35 -13.59 -10.13
CA ILE A 90 -9.77 -12.33 -9.66
C ILE A 90 -8.26 -12.37 -9.88
N GLU A 91 -7.74 -11.38 -10.55
CA GLU A 91 -6.29 -11.19 -10.70
C GLU A 91 -5.90 -9.82 -10.14
N MET A 92 -4.92 -9.81 -9.25
CA MET A 92 -4.34 -8.60 -8.68
C MET A 92 -3.11 -8.21 -9.48
N ILE A 93 -3.00 -6.94 -9.80
CA ILE A 93 -1.83 -6.35 -10.47
C ILE A 93 -1.33 -5.16 -9.67
N PRO A 94 -0.04 -5.11 -9.30
CA PRO A 94 0.55 -3.91 -8.72
C PRO A 94 0.70 -2.83 -9.78
N LEU A 95 0.15 -1.66 -9.51
CA LEU A 95 0.20 -0.47 -10.37
C LEU A 95 0.98 0.64 -9.70
N ARG A 96 1.64 1.49 -10.46
CA ARG A 96 2.40 2.64 -9.99
C ARG A 96 1.78 3.95 -10.43
N GLU A 97 1.91 4.97 -9.59
CA GLU A 97 1.47 6.32 -9.91
C GLU A 97 2.35 7.00 -10.96
N ASN A 98 3.66 6.74 -10.92
CA ASN A 98 4.64 7.35 -11.83
C ASN A 98 5.54 6.29 -12.49
N PRO A 99 6.08 6.59 -13.68
CA PRO A 99 6.98 5.65 -14.35
C PRO A 99 8.24 5.37 -13.54
N ILE A 100 8.80 4.26 -13.84
CA ILE A 100 9.81 3.39 -13.20
C ILE A 100 10.98 4.06 -12.47
N ASP A 101 11.27 5.33 -12.69
CA ASP A 101 12.52 5.97 -12.24
C ASP A 101 12.41 6.84 -10.99
N GLN A 102 11.24 6.93 -10.36
CA GLN A 102 11.09 7.68 -9.11
C GLN A 102 10.94 6.72 -7.93
N PRO A 103 11.91 6.71 -7.01
CA PRO A 103 11.90 5.83 -5.84
C PRO A 103 10.73 6.09 -4.88
N ASP A 104 10.07 7.24 -4.98
CA ASP A 104 8.95 7.65 -4.14
C ASP A 104 7.57 7.45 -4.82
N SER A 105 7.50 6.70 -5.93
CA SER A 105 6.25 6.43 -6.62
C SER A 105 5.32 5.58 -5.75
N LEU A 106 4.12 6.09 -5.49
CA LEU A 106 3.08 5.33 -4.83
C LEU A 106 2.74 4.09 -5.65
N THR A 107 2.65 2.96 -5.00
CA THR A 107 2.16 1.71 -5.58
C THR A 107 0.78 1.40 -4.98
N MET A 108 -0.10 0.87 -5.82
CA MET A 108 -1.44 0.47 -5.43
C MET A 108 -1.77 -0.90 -6.03
N ASN A 109 -2.72 -1.60 -5.43
CA ASN A 109 -3.24 -2.83 -5.98
C ASN A 109 -4.42 -2.53 -6.90
N GLY A 110 -4.31 -2.87 -8.19
CA GLY A 110 -5.46 -2.96 -9.06
C GLY A 110 -5.99 -4.39 -9.12
N TYR A 111 -7.29 -4.57 -9.34
CA TYR A 111 -7.91 -5.89 -9.40
C TYR A 111 -8.75 -6.02 -10.66
N LEU A 112 -8.43 -7.02 -11.50
CA LEU A 112 -9.28 -7.45 -12.60
C LEU A 112 -10.19 -8.57 -12.11
N ILE A 113 -11.49 -8.38 -12.22
CA ILE A 113 -12.52 -9.37 -11.88
C ILE A 113 -13.20 -9.80 -13.18
N VAL A 114 -13.04 -11.06 -13.56
CA VAL A 114 -13.61 -11.62 -14.80
C VAL A 114 -14.73 -12.61 -14.47
N CYS A 115 -15.88 -12.41 -15.04
CA CYS A 115 -16.96 -13.39 -14.99
C CYS A 115 -16.63 -14.57 -15.91
N LYS A 116 -16.54 -15.78 -15.37
CA LYS A 116 -16.19 -16.98 -16.13
C LYS A 116 -17.24 -17.40 -17.16
N HIS A 117 -18.49 -17.00 -16.96
CA HIS A 117 -19.60 -17.38 -17.85
C HIS A 117 -19.75 -16.41 -19.03
N THR A 118 -19.62 -15.11 -18.80
CA THR A 118 -19.87 -14.09 -19.83
C THR A 118 -18.59 -13.51 -20.41
N GLN A 119 -17.45 -13.74 -19.76
CA GLN A 119 -16.16 -13.08 -20.06
C GLN A 119 -16.24 -11.56 -19.93
N CYS A 120 -17.29 -11.01 -19.29
CA CYS A 120 -17.32 -9.60 -18.91
C CYS A 120 -16.41 -9.38 -17.70
N ALA A 121 -15.76 -8.23 -17.66
CA ALA A 121 -14.81 -7.88 -16.61
C ALA A 121 -15.08 -6.49 -16.03
N ALA A 122 -14.68 -6.33 -14.77
CA ALA A 122 -14.55 -5.05 -14.09
C ALA A 122 -13.12 -4.88 -13.58
N PHE A 123 -12.63 -3.66 -13.61
CA PHE A 123 -11.34 -3.32 -13.01
C PHE A 123 -11.55 -2.37 -11.83
N ILE A 124 -10.92 -2.66 -10.70
CA ILE A 124 -10.98 -1.86 -9.46
C ILE A 124 -9.61 -1.23 -9.25
N ASP A 125 -9.58 0.04 -8.91
CA ASP A 125 -8.38 0.86 -8.66
C ASP A 125 -7.38 0.80 -9.84
N PRO A 126 -7.74 1.37 -11.00
CA PRO A 126 -6.94 1.23 -12.23
C PRO A 126 -5.59 1.94 -12.20
N GLY A 127 -5.40 2.93 -11.31
CA GLY A 127 -4.16 3.70 -11.25
C GLY A 127 -3.82 4.39 -12.58
N PHE A 128 -2.53 4.50 -12.90
CA PHE A 128 -2.03 5.26 -14.06
C PHE A 128 -1.42 4.39 -15.19
N GLU A 129 -1.22 3.10 -14.96
CA GLU A 129 -0.55 2.21 -15.92
C GLU A 129 -1.56 1.55 -16.88
N CYS A 130 -2.27 2.34 -17.69
CA CYS A 130 -3.33 1.86 -18.58
C CYS A 130 -2.88 0.73 -19.51
N ASP A 131 -1.67 0.81 -20.07
CA ASP A 131 -1.14 -0.21 -20.99
C ASP A 131 -1.03 -1.59 -20.33
N ARG A 132 -0.66 -1.62 -19.05
CA ARG A 132 -0.60 -2.88 -18.29
C ARG A 132 -1.97 -3.46 -18.01
N ILE A 133 -2.97 -2.60 -17.79
CA ILE A 133 -4.35 -3.03 -17.60
C ILE A 133 -4.91 -3.59 -18.91
N ILE A 134 -4.67 -2.92 -20.04
CA ILE A 134 -5.07 -3.37 -21.38
C ILE A 134 -4.45 -4.74 -21.66
N ALA A 135 -3.14 -4.88 -21.47
CA ALA A 135 -2.45 -6.16 -21.65
C ALA A 135 -3.03 -7.29 -20.78
N LEU A 136 -3.47 -6.95 -19.55
CA LEU A 136 -4.11 -7.91 -18.66
C LEU A 136 -5.50 -8.34 -19.16
N VAL A 137 -6.30 -7.40 -19.65
CA VAL A 137 -7.62 -7.64 -20.25
C VAL A 137 -7.48 -8.54 -21.50
N GLU A 138 -6.51 -8.24 -22.37
CA GLU A 138 -6.20 -9.05 -23.55
C GLU A 138 -5.74 -10.46 -23.17
N LYS A 139 -4.84 -10.60 -22.21
CA LYS A 139 -4.36 -11.90 -21.68
C LYS A 139 -5.52 -12.81 -21.23
N HIS A 140 -6.54 -12.21 -20.60
CA HIS A 140 -7.71 -12.95 -20.13
C HIS A 140 -8.81 -13.09 -21.18
N ASN A 141 -8.63 -12.52 -22.37
CA ASN A 141 -9.62 -12.53 -23.45
C ASN A 141 -11.03 -12.15 -22.96
N CYS A 142 -11.10 -11.07 -22.15
CA CYS A 142 -12.34 -10.60 -21.54
C CYS A 142 -12.75 -9.22 -22.06
N SER A 143 -14.02 -8.86 -21.90
CA SER A 143 -14.56 -7.55 -22.23
C SER A 143 -14.61 -6.68 -20.97
N LEU A 144 -13.82 -5.63 -20.91
CA LEU A 144 -13.83 -4.68 -19.79
C LEU A 144 -15.06 -3.76 -19.91
N GLU A 145 -16.00 -3.90 -19.00
CA GLU A 145 -17.26 -3.14 -19.01
C GLU A 145 -17.35 -2.07 -17.91
N LYS A 146 -16.56 -2.22 -16.88
CA LYS A 146 -16.55 -1.32 -15.72
C LYS A 146 -15.12 -1.02 -15.26
N ILE A 147 -14.91 0.22 -14.88
CA ILE A 147 -13.69 0.71 -14.22
C ILE A 147 -14.11 1.49 -12.98
#